data_272b9ad45c53fa6fdaf51a9735dc3f22
#
_entry.id   272b9ad45c53fa6fdaf51a9735dc3f22
#
_cell.length_a   1.000
_cell.length_b   1.000
_cell.length_c   1.000
_cell.angle_alpha   90.00
_cell.angle_beta   90.00
_cell.angle_gamma   90.00
#
_symmetry.space_group_name_H-M   'P 1'
#
loop_
_entity.id
_entity.type
_entity.pdbx_description
1 polymer ?
#
loop_
_entity_poly.entity_id
_entity_poly.type
_entity_poly.pdbx_seq_one_letter_code
_entity_poly.pdbx_strand_id
1 'polypeptide(L)'
;RCCEVTHFQFSLTSNLCFIMCKSKVNAAVALKATGRYNCAQAVACTYCDEAGCAHDRMYDTTNAFGVGMGNMEGTCGALVGAGVVLGLKLADRAASMKAMRRIMTRFAERNGTTVCHELKGVQSGCPRRACHDCVADAAEFLEEELGLASTGQ
;
A
#
# COMPACT_ATOMS: atom_id res chain seq x y z
N ARG A 1 53.50 17.57 23.28
CA ARG A 1 53.64 16.24 22.63
C ARG A 1 52.29 15.73 22.31
N CYS A 2 52.09 15.60 21.04
CA CYS A 2 51.02 15.02 20.28
C CYS A 2 50.33 13.80 20.90
N CYS A 3 49.04 13.71 20.75
CA CYS A 3 48.37 12.46 20.40
C CYS A 3 47.24 12.77 19.44
N GLU A 4 47.42 12.25 18.24
CA GLU A 4 46.45 12.12 17.16
C GLU A 4 45.21 11.40 17.68
N VAL A 5 44.04 11.94 17.43
CA VAL A 5 42.79 11.18 17.46
C VAL A 5 42.33 11.01 16.02
N THR A 6 42.68 9.88 15.50
CA THR A 6 42.40 9.36 14.18
C THR A 6 40.91 9.31 13.92
N HIS A 7 40.53 9.78 12.75
CA HIS A 7 39.32 9.49 11.99
C HIS A 7 38.88 8.02 12.09
N PHE A 8 37.81 7.75 12.82
CA PHE A 8 37.06 6.51 12.64
C PHE A 8 35.61 6.69 13.09
N GLN A 9 34.85 7.53 12.38
CA GLN A 9 33.42 7.68 12.62
C GLN A 9 32.64 8.06 11.36
N PHE A 10 32.88 7.34 10.28
CA PHE A 10 32.08 7.50 9.06
C PHE A 10 31.86 6.15 8.38
N SER A 11 31.11 5.26 9.00
CA SER A 11 30.65 4.04 8.30
C SER A 11 29.46 3.31 8.94
N LEU A 12 28.85 3.83 9.99
CA LEU A 12 27.74 3.10 10.65
C LEU A 12 26.35 3.62 10.31
N THR A 13 26.22 4.81 9.73
CA THR A 13 24.92 5.40 9.40
C THR A 13 24.38 4.97 8.02
N SER A 14 25.25 4.60 7.09
CA SER A 14 24.83 4.17 5.74
C SER A 14 24.26 2.75 5.71
N ASN A 15 24.71 1.86 6.59
CA ASN A 15 24.20 0.49 6.67
C ASN A 15 22.88 0.35 7.42
N LEU A 16 22.56 1.27 8.34
CA LEU A 16 21.28 1.25 9.06
C LEU A 16 20.10 1.69 8.18
N CYS A 17 20.33 2.60 7.24
CA CYS A 17 19.30 3.04 6.31
C CYS A 17 18.94 1.98 5.25
N PHE A 18 19.91 1.12 4.89
CA PHE A 18 19.70 0.05 3.89
C PHE A 18 18.94 -1.17 4.45
N ILE A 19 18.91 -1.34 5.79
CA ILE A 19 18.25 -2.49 6.44
C ILE A 19 16.73 -2.28 6.63
N MET A 20 16.20 -1.06 6.46
CA MET A 20 14.83 -0.71 6.84
C MET A 20 13.80 -0.67 5.70
N CYS A 21 14.17 -0.96 4.48
CA CYS A 21 13.21 -0.98 3.37
C CYS A 21 12.79 -2.42 3.02
N LYS A 22 12.22 -3.13 4.00
CA LYS A 22 11.60 -4.44 3.74
C LYS A 22 10.17 -4.21 3.27
N SER A 23 9.83 -4.76 2.10
CA SER A 23 8.46 -4.72 1.58
C SER A 23 7.44 -5.15 2.64
N LYS A 24 6.36 -4.39 2.78
CA LYS A 24 5.24 -4.65 3.70
C LYS A 24 4.06 -5.33 3.02
N VAL A 25 4.18 -5.72 1.75
CA VAL A 25 3.10 -6.38 0.97
C VAL A 25 2.54 -7.59 1.72
N ASN A 26 3.41 -8.47 2.23
CA ASN A 26 2.97 -9.64 2.99
C ASN A 26 2.26 -9.26 4.31
N ALA A 27 2.63 -8.16 4.93
CA ALA A 27 1.96 -7.65 6.13
C ALA A 27 0.53 -7.19 5.79
N ALA A 28 0.33 -6.49 4.68
CA ALA A 28 -1.01 -6.10 4.22
C ALA A 28 -1.90 -7.32 3.94
N VAL A 29 -1.36 -8.34 3.27
CA VAL A 29 -2.07 -9.62 3.03
C VAL A 29 -2.41 -10.31 4.34
N ALA A 30 -1.48 -10.35 5.30
CA ALA A 30 -1.71 -10.95 6.61
C ALA A 30 -2.83 -10.23 7.39
N LEU A 31 -2.86 -8.90 7.38
CA LEU A 31 -3.97 -8.13 7.98
C LEU A 31 -5.31 -8.49 7.34
N LYS A 32 -5.37 -8.59 6.01
CA LYS A 32 -6.58 -9.01 5.30
C LYS A 32 -7.02 -10.42 5.69
N ALA A 33 -6.08 -11.35 5.84
CA ALA A 33 -6.35 -12.75 6.20
C ALA A 33 -6.94 -12.91 7.60
N THR A 34 -6.72 -11.96 8.52
CA THR A 34 -7.32 -12.00 9.87
C THR A 34 -8.85 -11.90 9.88
N GLY A 35 -9.46 -11.41 8.79
CA GLY A 35 -10.89 -11.10 8.73
C GLY A 35 -11.32 -9.84 9.49
N ARG A 36 -10.40 -9.21 10.25
CA ARG A 36 -10.66 -7.98 11.03
C ARG A 36 -10.55 -6.71 10.22
N TYR A 37 -9.85 -6.78 9.09
CA TYR A 37 -9.58 -5.64 8.21
C TYR A 37 -10.32 -5.82 6.90
N ASN A 38 -11.03 -4.79 6.45
CA ASN A 38 -11.51 -4.75 5.08
C ASN A 38 -10.34 -4.51 4.10
N CYS A 39 -10.58 -4.53 2.78
CA CYS A 39 -9.50 -4.40 1.81
C CYS A 39 -8.78 -3.04 1.89
N ALA A 40 -9.52 -1.96 2.18
CA ALA A 40 -8.93 -0.63 2.32
C ALA A 40 -8.12 -0.50 3.60
N GLN A 41 -8.64 -1.02 4.71
CA GLN A 41 -7.94 -1.05 5.99
C GLN A 41 -6.65 -1.86 5.92
N ALA A 42 -6.69 -3.03 5.27
CA ALA A 42 -5.52 -3.90 5.15
C ALA A 42 -4.33 -3.18 4.48
N VAL A 43 -4.59 -2.43 3.41
CA VAL A 43 -3.54 -1.62 2.79
C VAL A 43 -3.21 -0.40 3.64
N ALA A 44 -4.19 0.45 3.94
CA ALA A 44 -3.95 1.74 4.57
C ALA A 44 -3.28 1.62 5.95
N CYS A 45 -3.71 0.68 6.81
CA CYS A 45 -3.13 0.47 8.13
C CYS A 45 -1.71 -0.10 8.08
N THR A 46 -1.37 -0.88 7.03
CA THR A 46 0.00 -1.37 6.84
C THR A 46 1.00 -0.25 6.59
N TYR A 47 0.56 0.82 5.94
CA TYR A 47 1.39 1.97 5.58
C TYR A 47 1.05 3.23 6.38
N CYS A 48 0.43 3.10 7.55
CA CYS A 48 0.07 4.24 8.40
C CYS A 48 1.29 5.06 8.85
N ASP A 49 2.43 4.41 9.08
CA ASP A 49 3.68 5.08 9.44
C ASP A 49 4.18 5.98 8.30
N GLU A 50 4.17 5.48 7.06
CA GLU A 50 4.54 6.25 5.87
C GLU A 50 3.60 7.43 5.65
N ALA A 51 2.32 7.25 5.97
CA ALA A 51 1.30 8.29 5.88
C ALA A 51 1.35 9.31 7.03
N GLY A 52 2.17 9.07 8.07
CA GLY A 52 2.21 9.90 9.25
C GLY A 52 0.88 9.92 10.01
N CYS A 53 0.13 8.82 10.00
CA CYS A 53 -1.20 8.71 10.60
C CYS A 53 -1.23 7.61 11.65
N ALA A 54 -1.83 7.88 12.82
CA ALA A 54 -2.00 6.85 13.83
C ALA A 54 -2.86 5.70 13.30
N HIS A 55 -2.49 4.46 13.68
CA HIS A 55 -3.15 3.23 13.21
C HIS A 55 -4.67 3.26 13.42
N ASP A 56 -5.14 3.60 14.62
CA ASP A 56 -6.56 3.59 14.95
C ASP A 56 -7.33 4.62 14.10
N ARG A 57 -6.73 5.81 13.90
CA ARG A 57 -7.32 6.82 13.03
C ARG A 57 -7.39 6.36 11.57
N MET A 58 -6.35 5.70 11.08
CA MET A 58 -6.34 5.13 9.73
C MET A 58 -7.40 4.04 9.59
N TYR A 59 -7.51 3.17 10.59
CA TYR A 59 -8.51 2.11 10.66
C TYR A 59 -9.94 2.69 10.56
N ASP A 60 -10.26 3.69 11.40
CA ASP A 60 -11.58 4.33 11.41
C ASP A 60 -11.89 5.09 10.12
N THR A 61 -10.90 5.81 9.57
CA THR A 61 -11.05 6.56 8.33
C THR A 61 -11.40 5.66 7.15
N THR A 62 -10.92 4.43 7.15
CA THR A 62 -11.08 3.48 6.03
C THR A 62 -12.18 2.44 6.26
N ASN A 63 -12.98 2.57 7.32
CA ASN A 63 -14.06 1.64 7.67
C ASN A 63 -15.07 1.42 6.54
N ALA A 64 -15.51 2.48 5.88
CA ALA A 64 -16.55 2.43 4.86
C ALA A 64 -16.04 2.05 3.45
N PHE A 65 -14.73 1.91 3.25
CA PHE A 65 -14.14 1.74 1.92
C PHE A 65 -13.91 0.29 1.51
N GLY A 66 -14.35 -0.64 2.34
CA GLY A 66 -14.32 -2.06 2.01
C GLY A 66 -15.40 -2.48 1.01
N VAL A 67 -15.23 -3.65 0.41
CA VAL A 67 -16.24 -4.30 -0.45
C VAL A 67 -16.75 -3.38 -1.56
N GLY A 68 -15.83 -2.63 -2.23
CA GLY A 68 -16.22 -1.71 -3.29
C GLY A 68 -17.27 -0.70 -2.84
N MET A 69 -16.99 0.03 -1.75
CA MET A 69 -17.89 0.99 -1.09
C MET A 69 -19.16 0.35 -0.49
N GLY A 70 -19.04 -0.90 -0.02
CA GLY A 70 -20.10 -1.61 0.69
C GLY A 70 -21.07 -2.40 -0.18
N ASN A 71 -21.20 -2.11 -1.46
CA ASN A 71 -22.15 -2.73 -2.40
C ASN A 71 -21.50 -3.44 -3.60
N MET A 72 -20.16 -3.50 -3.63
CA MET A 72 -19.34 -4.06 -4.71
C MET A 72 -19.37 -3.30 -6.05
N GLU A 73 -20.14 -2.25 -6.19
CA GLU A 73 -20.23 -1.46 -7.43
C GLU A 73 -19.06 -0.49 -7.60
N GLY A 74 -18.37 -0.15 -6.51
CA GLY A 74 -17.25 0.77 -6.52
C GLY A 74 -15.91 0.12 -6.83
N THR A 75 -14.89 0.97 -6.86
CA THR A 75 -13.48 0.59 -6.98
C THR A 75 -13.07 -0.36 -5.85
N CYS A 76 -12.18 -1.29 -6.15
CA CYS A 76 -11.60 -2.21 -5.16
C CYS A 76 -11.08 -1.44 -3.94
N GLY A 77 -11.51 -1.86 -2.73
CA GLY A 77 -11.11 -1.20 -1.48
C GLY A 77 -9.60 -1.12 -1.27
N ALA A 78 -8.83 -2.10 -1.76
CA ALA A 78 -7.37 -2.06 -1.68
C ALA A 78 -6.78 -0.84 -2.40
N LEU A 79 -7.32 -0.51 -3.58
CA LEU A 79 -6.94 0.70 -4.32
C LEU A 79 -7.35 1.98 -3.60
N VAL A 80 -8.53 1.99 -2.97
CA VAL A 80 -8.98 3.13 -2.17
C VAL A 80 -8.04 3.34 -0.98
N GLY A 81 -7.65 2.26 -0.28
CA GLY A 81 -6.67 2.32 0.80
C GLY A 81 -5.32 2.88 0.37
N ALA A 82 -4.80 2.46 -0.79
CA ALA A 82 -3.58 3.00 -1.37
C ALA A 82 -3.72 4.51 -1.67
N GLY A 83 -4.88 4.94 -2.19
CA GLY A 83 -5.18 6.35 -2.44
C GLY A 83 -5.18 7.20 -1.18
N VAL A 84 -5.70 6.68 -0.06
CA VAL A 84 -5.67 7.37 1.24
C VAL A 84 -4.22 7.57 1.70
N VAL A 85 -3.37 6.54 1.61
CA VAL A 85 -1.95 6.64 1.97
C VAL A 85 -1.23 7.66 1.08
N LEU A 86 -1.44 7.62 -0.24
CA LEU A 86 -0.85 8.58 -1.17
C LEU A 86 -1.23 10.03 -0.83
N GLY A 87 -2.52 10.28 -0.55
CA GLY A 87 -2.99 11.61 -0.20
C GLY A 87 -2.34 12.17 1.05
N LEU A 88 -2.22 11.35 2.10
CA LEU A 88 -1.58 11.74 3.35
C LEU A 88 -0.05 11.90 3.19
N LYS A 89 0.60 10.97 2.50
CA LYS A 89 2.06 10.96 2.34
C LYS A 89 2.57 12.10 1.48
N LEU A 90 1.92 12.32 0.34
CA LEU A 90 2.39 13.32 -0.63
C LEU A 90 1.90 14.73 -0.28
N ALA A 91 0.77 14.86 0.43
CA ALA A 91 0.16 16.13 0.82
C ALA A 91 0.04 17.16 -0.33
N ASP A 92 0.05 16.67 -1.57
CA ASP A 92 -0.10 17.44 -2.81
C ASP A 92 -1.13 16.77 -3.71
N ARG A 93 -2.15 17.52 -4.11
CA ARG A 93 -3.26 17.01 -4.90
C ARG A 93 -2.81 16.49 -6.27
N ALA A 94 -1.97 17.24 -6.95
CA ALA A 94 -1.56 16.89 -8.32
C ALA A 94 -0.66 15.66 -8.32
N ALA A 95 0.29 15.60 -7.39
CA ALA A 95 1.18 14.45 -7.20
C ALA A 95 0.39 13.20 -6.82
N SER A 96 -0.54 13.29 -5.84
CA SER A 96 -1.37 12.18 -5.40
C SER A 96 -2.25 11.64 -6.54
N MET A 97 -2.89 12.51 -7.31
CA MET A 97 -3.71 12.13 -8.46
C MET A 97 -2.88 11.47 -9.57
N LYS A 98 -1.67 11.97 -9.83
CA LYS A 98 -0.76 11.40 -10.83
C LYS A 98 -0.28 10.01 -10.41
N ALA A 99 0.13 9.83 -9.15
CA ALA A 99 0.54 8.55 -8.61
C ALA A 99 -0.62 7.54 -8.62
N MET A 100 -1.80 7.95 -8.14
CA MET A 100 -2.98 7.08 -8.11
C MET A 100 -3.39 6.61 -9.52
N ARG A 101 -3.31 7.50 -10.53
CA ARG A 101 -3.62 7.12 -11.92
C ARG A 101 -2.68 6.00 -12.40
N ARG A 102 -1.39 6.05 -12.08
CA ARG A 102 -0.45 4.97 -12.46
C ARG A 102 -0.79 3.65 -11.77
N ILE A 103 -1.11 3.69 -10.47
CA ILE A 103 -1.56 2.50 -9.75
C ILE A 103 -2.82 1.91 -10.37
N MET A 104 -3.84 2.73 -10.64
CA MET A 104 -5.11 2.30 -11.26
C MET A 104 -4.90 1.66 -12.62
N THR A 105 -4.06 2.25 -13.47
CA THR A 105 -3.74 1.72 -14.80
C THR A 105 -3.08 0.35 -14.69
N ARG A 106 -2.02 0.24 -13.90
CA ARG A 106 -1.28 -1.02 -13.71
C ARG A 106 -2.13 -2.11 -13.08
N PHE A 107 -2.97 -1.73 -12.13
CA PHE A 107 -3.89 -2.67 -11.50
C PHE A 107 -4.92 -3.20 -12.51
N ALA A 108 -5.48 -2.34 -13.35
CA ALA A 108 -6.41 -2.74 -14.40
C ALA A 108 -5.74 -3.62 -15.47
N GLU A 109 -4.50 -3.30 -15.86
CA GLU A 109 -3.71 -4.13 -16.78
C GLU A 109 -3.45 -5.53 -16.21
N ARG A 110 -3.12 -5.66 -14.93
CA ARG A 110 -2.86 -6.93 -14.26
C ARG A 110 -4.12 -7.76 -14.03
N ASN A 111 -5.22 -7.12 -13.63
CA ASN A 111 -6.42 -7.79 -13.11
C ASN A 111 -7.64 -7.67 -14.04
N GLY A 112 -7.53 -6.93 -15.14
CA GLY A 112 -8.59 -6.73 -16.14
C GLY A 112 -9.65 -5.70 -15.77
N THR A 113 -9.71 -5.27 -14.51
CA THR A 113 -10.69 -4.30 -13.99
C THR A 113 -10.24 -3.75 -12.65
N THR A 114 -10.85 -2.65 -12.21
CA THR A 114 -10.71 -2.09 -10.86
C THR A 114 -11.98 -2.19 -10.04
N VAL A 115 -13.07 -2.67 -10.63
CA VAL A 115 -14.41 -2.73 -10.02
C VAL A 115 -14.57 -3.99 -9.19
N CYS A 116 -15.04 -3.85 -7.94
CA CYS A 116 -15.04 -4.92 -6.96
C CYS A 116 -15.87 -6.14 -7.39
N HIS A 117 -17.10 -5.97 -7.90
CA HIS A 117 -17.94 -7.09 -8.32
C HIS A 117 -17.38 -7.87 -9.51
N GLU A 118 -16.70 -7.18 -10.43
CA GLU A 118 -16.04 -7.82 -11.57
C GLU A 118 -14.82 -8.64 -11.14
N LEU A 119 -14.00 -8.09 -10.21
CA LEU A 119 -12.87 -8.82 -9.62
C LEU A 119 -13.35 -10.08 -8.89
N LYS A 120 -14.46 -9.99 -8.17
CA LYS A 120 -15.07 -11.12 -7.45
C LYS A 120 -15.81 -12.09 -8.35
N GLY A 121 -16.03 -11.74 -9.61
CA GLY A 121 -16.73 -12.59 -10.56
C GLY A 121 -18.20 -12.84 -10.19
N VAL A 122 -18.87 -11.85 -9.60
CA VAL A 122 -20.24 -11.98 -9.13
C VAL A 122 -21.18 -12.41 -10.25
N GLN A 123 -21.00 -11.85 -11.45
CA GLN A 123 -21.81 -12.19 -12.61
C GLN A 123 -21.34 -13.46 -13.33
N SER A 124 -20.04 -13.73 -13.34
CA SER A 124 -19.46 -14.88 -14.06
C SER A 124 -19.41 -16.17 -13.22
N GLY A 125 -19.62 -16.07 -11.91
CA GLY A 125 -19.42 -17.17 -10.97
C GLY A 125 -17.96 -17.57 -10.75
N CYS A 126 -17.01 -16.89 -11.42
CA CYS A 126 -15.59 -17.18 -11.32
C CYS A 126 -14.80 -15.90 -10.99
N PRO A 127 -14.15 -15.81 -9.81
CA PRO A 127 -13.34 -14.65 -9.45
C PRO A 127 -12.19 -14.46 -10.42
N ARG A 128 -12.02 -13.23 -10.93
CA ARG A 128 -10.83 -12.83 -11.71
C ARG A 128 -9.60 -12.73 -10.82
N ARG A 129 -9.79 -12.19 -9.61
CA ARG A 129 -8.72 -11.99 -8.65
C ARG A 129 -9.25 -12.15 -7.22
N ALA A 130 -8.56 -12.91 -6.37
CA ALA A 130 -8.94 -13.03 -4.97
C ALA A 130 -8.66 -11.72 -4.20
N CYS A 131 -9.45 -11.46 -3.13
CA CYS A 131 -9.31 -10.19 -2.39
C CYS A 131 -7.93 -9.99 -1.77
N HIS A 132 -7.28 -11.05 -1.29
CA HIS A 132 -5.94 -10.97 -0.73
C HIS A 132 -4.88 -10.66 -1.81
N ASP A 133 -5.07 -11.16 -3.03
CA ASP A 133 -4.19 -10.84 -4.15
C ASP A 133 -4.39 -9.38 -4.61
N CYS A 134 -5.64 -8.88 -4.61
CA CYS A 134 -5.90 -7.47 -4.86
C CYS A 134 -5.22 -6.56 -3.83
N VAL A 135 -5.16 -6.98 -2.56
CA VAL A 135 -4.43 -6.27 -1.50
C VAL A 135 -2.93 -6.30 -1.76
N ALA A 136 -2.38 -7.46 -2.16
CA ALA A 136 -0.96 -7.59 -2.52
C ALA A 136 -0.59 -6.67 -3.69
N ASP A 137 -1.38 -6.71 -4.78
CA ASP A 137 -1.14 -5.91 -5.98
C ASP A 137 -1.20 -4.39 -5.68
N ALA A 138 -2.20 -3.95 -4.91
CA ALA A 138 -2.32 -2.54 -4.53
C ALA A 138 -1.18 -2.08 -3.62
N ALA A 139 -0.74 -2.93 -2.69
CA ALA A 139 0.38 -2.66 -1.80
C ALA A 139 1.71 -2.60 -2.57
N GLU A 140 1.96 -3.54 -3.48
CA GLU A 140 3.14 -3.56 -4.35
C GLU A 140 3.25 -2.26 -5.16
N PHE A 141 2.18 -1.89 -5.86
CA PHE A 141 2.17 -0.66 -6.66
C PHE A 141 2.30 0.61 -5.83
N LEU A 142 1.74 0.61 -4.61
CA LEU A 142 1.92 1.71 -3.66
C LEU A 142 3.38 1.85 -3.24
N GLU A 143 4.05 0.75 -2.91
CA GLU A 143 5.47 0.76 -2.54
C GLU A 143 6.35 1.32 -3.66
N GLU A 144 6.09 0.92 -4.90
CA GLU A 144 6.82 1.44 -6.06
C GLU A 144 6.62 2.96 -6.23
N GLU A 145 5.37 3.45 -6.11
CA GLU A 145 5.06 4.88 -6.21
C GLU A 145 5.69 5.71 -5.08
N LEU A 146 5.86 5.12 -3.90
CA LEU A 146 6.48 5.77 -2.74
C LEU A 146 8.01 5.57 -2.69
N GLY A 147 8.58 4.79 -3.61
CA GLY A 147 10.00 4.45 -3.59
C GLY A 147 10.41 3.57 -2.42
N LEU A 148 9.48 2.77 -1.89
CA LEU A 148 9.69 1.83 -0.78
C LEU A 148 10.06 0.42 -1.27
N ALA A 149 9.81 0.13 -2.55
CA ALA A 149 10.17 -1.15 -3.14
C ALA A 149 11.69 -1.29 -3.15
N SER A 150 12.21 -2.33 -2.48
CA SER A 150 13.60 -2.74 -2.65
C SER A 150 13.78 -3.14 -4.12
N THR A 151 14.56 -2.38 -4.88
CA THR A 151 15.06 -2.83 -6.18
C THR A 151 15.97 -4.02 -5.94
N GLY A 152 15.38 -5.20 -5.76
CA GLY A 152 16.10 -6.45 -5.79
C GLY A 152 16.46 -6.74 -7.26
N GLN A 153 17.70 -6.46 -7.61
CA GLN A 153 18.41 -7.16 -8.67
C GLN A 153 19.15 -8.31 -8.06
#